data_b42ab0e69faf76696c13ccbb999d11a3
#
_entry.id   b42ab0e69faf76696c13ccbb999d11a3
#
_cell.length_a   1.000
_cell.length_b   1.000
_cell.length_c   1.000
_cell.angle_alpha   90.00
_cell.angle_beta   90.00
_cell.angle_gamma   90.00
#
_symmetry.space_group_name_H-M   'P 1'
#
loop_
_entity.id
_entity.type
_entity.pdbx_description
1 polymer ?
#
loop_
_entity_poly.entity_id
_entity_poly.type
_entity_poly.pdbx_seq_one_letter_code
_entity_poly.pdbx_strand_id
1 'polypeptide(L)'
;MRNYELMFVIDPALEEATKEATIETVQSIIANAGEVVKTDVWGMKKLAYPIMKKEEGYYVVIEFKAEATLPYELDRKLKISDNVIRHIIINKDEQ
;
A
#
# COMPACT_ATOMS: atom_id res chain seq x y z
N MET A 1 -8.16 -13.87 -12.81
CA MET A 1 -7.51 -12.85 -11.96
C MET A 1 -6.16 -13.33 -11.47
N ARG A 2 -5.24 -12.43 -11.29
CA ARG A 2 -3.90 -12.72 -10.81
C ARG A 2 -3.76 -12.34 -9.35
N ASN A 3 -2.80 -12.96 -8.67
CA ASN A 3 -2.53 -12.70 -7.26
C ASN A 3 -1.41 -11.68 -7.12
N TYR A 4 -1.67 -10.64 -6.34
CA TYR A 4 -0.71 -9.56 -6.10
C TYR A 4 -0.54 -9.29 -4.63
N GLU A 5 0.57 -8.67 -4.30
CA GLU A 5 0.83 -8.16 -2.97
C GLU A 5 1.29 -6.72 -3.07
N LEU A 6 0.63 -5.85 -2.33
CA LEU A 6 1.01 -4.45 -2.21
C LEU A 6 1.60 -4.22 -0.82
N MET A 7 2.82 -3.70 -0.78
CA MET A 7 3.38 -3.17 0.45
C MET A 7 3.47 -1.66 0.29
N PHE A 8 2.93 -0.92 1.24
CA PHE A 8 3.06 0.54 1.21
C PHE A 8 3.37 1.08 2.58
N VAL A 9 4.05 2.22 2.58
CA VAL A 9 4.50 2.89 3.80
C VAL A 9 3.80 4.23 3.88
N ILE A 10 3.06 4.43 4.97
CA ILE A 10 2.34 5.67 5.24
C ILE A 10 3.22 6.58 6.07
N ASP A 11 3.12 7.89 5.83
CA ASP A 11 3.84 8.90 6.59
C ASP A 11 3.56 8.72 8.09
N PRO A 12 4.59 8.45 8.89
CA PRO A 12 4.38 8.18 10.32
C PRO A 12 3.94 9.40 11.13
N ALA A 13 4.10 10.59 10.60
CA ALA A 13 3.71 11.82 11.29
C ALA A 13 2.21 12.08 11.23
N LEU A 14 1.47 11.36 10.39
CA LEU A 14 0.02 11.53 10.29
C LEU A 14 -0.68 11.01 11.56
N GLU A 15 -1.84 11.58 11.84
CA GLU A 15 -2.68 11.12 12.93
C GLU A 15 -3.22 9.71 12.64
N GLU A 16 -3.56 8.98 13.68
CA GLU A 16 -4.05 7.61 13.58
C GLU A 16 -5.28 7.51 12.68
N ALA A 17 -6.22 8.43 12.83
CA ALA A 17 -7.43 8.47 11.99
C ALA A 17 -7.09 8.66 10.51
N THR A 18 -6.07 9.46 10.20
CA THR A 18 -5.65 9.68 8.82
C THR A 18 -4.96 8.45 8.24
N LYS A 19 -4.17 7.74 9.05
CA LYS A 19 -3.55 6.48 8.66
C LYS A 19 -4.61 5.44 8.31
N GLU A 20 -5.62 5.29 9.16
CA GLU A 20 -6.73 4.35 8.92
C GLU A 20 -7.52 4.72 7.67
N ALA A 21 -7.81 6.00 7.47
CA ALA A 21 -8.52 6.46 6.28
C ALA A 21 -7.71 6.18 5.01
N THR A 22 -6.39 6.31 5.07
CA THR A 22 -5.50 6.00 3.95
C THR A 22 -5.57 4.52 3.59
N ILE A 23 -5.55 3.64 4.59
CA ILE A 23 -5.67 2.20 4.38
C ILE A 23 -7.03 1.87 3.74
N GLU A 24 -8.10 2.44 4.25
CA GLU A 24 -9.46 2.22 3.71
C GLU A 24 -9.56 2.70 2.26
N THR A 25 -8.94 3.83 1.93
CA THR A 25 -8.93 4.35 0.57
C THR A 25 -8.25 3.37 -0.39
N VAL A 26 -7.09 2.84 0.01
CA VAL A 26 -6.36 1.86 -0.80
C VAL A 26 -7.18 0.57 -0.97
N GLN A 27 -7.78 0.09 0.11
CA GLN A 27 -8.64 -1.10 0.05
C GLN A 27 -9.83 -0.88 -0.89
N SER A 28 -10.43 0.30 -0.88
CA SER A 28 -11.55 0.64 -1.75
C SER A 28 -11.15 0.67 -3.23
N ILE A 29 -9.98 1.20 -3.53
CA ILE A 29 -9.46 1.21 -4.90
C ILE A 29 -9.33 -0.23 -5.42
N ILE A 30 -8.79 -1.10 -4.59
CA ILE A 30 -8.62 -2.52 -4.94
C ILE A 30 -9.98 -3.20 -5.07
N ALA A 31 -10.89 -2.99 -4.12
CA ALA A 31 -12.18 -3.65 -4.10
C ALA A 31 -13.08 -3.25 -5.28
N ASN A 32 -12.90 -2.05 -5.81
CA ASN A 32 -13.68 -1.59 -6.96
C ASN A 32 -13.34 -2.32 -8.27
N ALA A 33 -12.15 -2.89 -8.36
CA ALA A 33 -11.68 -3.53 -9.60
C ALA A 33 -11.10 -4.92 -9.37
N GLY A 34 -11.17 -5.43 -8.15
CA GLY A 34 -10.64 -6.74 -7.80
C GLY A 34 -11.17 -7.20 -6.45
N GLU A 35 -10.37 -7.98 -5.74
CA GLU A 35 -10.73 -8.54 -4.45
C GLU A 35 -9.59 -8.42 -3.46
N VAL A 36 -9.87 -7.84 -2.30
CA VAL A 36 -8.91 -7.82 -1.19
C VAL A 36 -8.96 -9.18 -0.50
N VAL A 37 -7.83 -9.88 -0.47
CA VAL A 37 -7.73 -11.20 0.16
C VAL A 37 -7.37 -11.07 1.63
N LYS A 38 -6.37 -10.23 1.93
CA LYS A 38 -5.88 -10.05 3.30
C LYS A 38 -5.21 -8.70 3.45
N THR A 39 -5.42 -8.07 4.60
CA THR A 39 -4.72 -6.83 4.95
C THR A 39 -3.97 -7.05 6.26
N ASP A 40 -2.66 -6.87 6.22
CA ASP A 40 -1.80 -6.92 7.41
C ASP A 40 -1.26 -5.53 7.70
N VAL A 41 -1.58 -5.00 8.86
CA VAL A 41 -1.02 -3.74 9.33
C VAL A 41 0.18 -4.07 10.22
N TRP A 42 1.38 -3.82 9.70
CA TRP A 42 2.61 -4.10 10.46
C TRP A 42 2.92 -3.01 11.47
N GLY A 43 2.38 -1.81 11.26
CA GLY A 43 2.61 -0.68 12.13
C GLY A 43 3.95 0.00 11.90
N MET A 44 4.43 0.70 12.92
CA MET A 44 5.67 1.46 12.82
C MET A 44 6.88 0.54 12.72
N LYS A 45 7.68 0.76 11.67
CA LYS A 45 8.91 0.01 11.43
C LYS A 45 10.02 0.97 11.04
N LYS A 46 11.24 0.62 11.44
CA LYS A 46 12.41 1.39 11.06
C LYS A 46 12.73 1.17 9.58
N LEU A 47 12.95 2.24 8.86
CA LEU A 47 13.31 2.18 7.45
C LEU A 47 14.78 1.75 7.31
N ALA A 48 15.08 1.01 6.23
CA ALA A 48 16.45 0.59 5.95
C ALA A 48 17.37 1.80 5.70
N TYR A 49 16.80 2.86 5.15
CA TYR A 49 17.46 4.16 4.96
C TYR A 49 16.40 5.25 5.09
N PRO A 50 16.76 6.46 5.51
CA PRO A 50 15.78 7.54 5.67
C PRO A 50 15.11 7.90 4.34
N ILE A 51 13.79 8.10 4.39
CA ILE A 51 13.01 8.59 3.26
C ILE A 51 12.43 9.95 3.68
N MET A 52 12.71 10.99 2.91
CA MET A 52 12.25 12.34 3.22
C MET A 52 12.63 12.75 4.65
N LYS A 53 13.83 12.38 5.08
CA LYS A 53 14.37 12.61 6.43
C LYS A 53 13.63 11.86 7.54
N LYS A 54 12.77 10.91 7.19
CA LYS A 54 12.07 10.09 8.17
C LYS A 54 12.82 8.76 8.34
N GLU A 55 13.00 8.35 9.58
CA GLU A 55 13.70 7.11 9.92
C GLU A 55 12.75 5.93 10.07
N GLU A 56 11.48 6.19 10.29
CA GLU A 56 10.45 5.18 10.48
C GLU A 56 9.32 5.37 9.49
N GLY A 57 8.56 4.33 9.27
CA GLY A 57 7.37 4.37 8.43
C GLY A 57 6.29 3.46 8.99
N TYR A 58 5.04 3.74 8.63
CA TYR A 58 3.91 2.93 9.02
C TYR A 58 3.61 1.95 7.90
N TYR A 59 3.93 0.67 8.11
CA TYR A 59 3.88 -0.36 7.06
C TYR A 59 2.54 -1.08 7.01
N VAL A 60 2.03 -1.26 5.80
CA VAL A 60 0.81 -2.03 5.54
C VAL A 60 1.04 -2.94 4.34
N VAL A 61 0.58 -4.17 4.43
CA VAL A 61 0.66 -5.14 3.34
C VAL A 61 -0.74 -5.63 3.00
N ILE A 62 -1.12 -5.56 1.73
CA ILE A 62 -2.42 -6.03 1.26
C ILE A 62 -2.20 -7.08 0.17
N GLU A 63 -2.75 -8.27 0.38
CA GLU A 63 -2.80 -9.30 -0.65
C GLU A 63 -4.14 -9.18 -1.37
N PHE A 64 -4.11 -9.18 -2.69
CA PHE A 64 -5.32 -9.00 -3.48
C PHE A 64 -5.28 -9.74 -4.80
N LYS A 65 -6.45 -9.93 -5.40
CA LYS A 65 -6.63 -10.53 -6.71
C LYS A 65 -7.23 -9.49 -7.64
N ALA A 66 -6.69 -9.39 -8.86
CA ALA A 66 -7.16 -8.43 -9.84
C ALA A 66 -6.69 -8.77 -11.24
N GLU A 67 -7.27 -8.10 -12.22
CA GLU A 67 -6.77 -8.14 -13.58
C GLU A 67 -5.46 -7.35 -13.67
N ALA A 68 -4.67 -7.64 -14.70
CA ALA A 68 -3.33 -7.06 -14.85
C ALA A 68 -3.31 -5.52 -15.00
N THR A 69 -4.46 -4.91 -15.26
CA THR A 69 -4.56 -3.45 -15.39
C THR A 69 -4.60 -2.72 -14.05
N LEU A 70 -5.09 -3.38 -13.00
CA LEU A 70 -5.23 -2.74 -11.69
C LEU A 70 -3.90 -2.29 -11.08
N PRO A 71 -2.82 -3.08 -11.10
CA PRO A 71 -1.55 -2.64 -10.52
C PRO A 71 -1.03 -1.32 -11.09
N TYR A 72 -1.21 -1.08 -12.39
CA TYR A 72 -0.78 0.17 -13.02
C TYR A 72 -1.57 1.36 -12.51
N GLU A 73 -2.88 1.22 -12.38
CA GLU A 73 -3.74 2.27 -11.87
C GLU A 73 -3.47 2.54 -10.39
N LEU A 74 -3.29 1.48 -9.62
CA LEU A 74 -2.97 1.57 -8.21
C LEU A 74 -1.63 2.28 -8.01
N ASP A 75 -0.61 1.92 -8.79
CA ASP A 75 0.70 2.55 -8.75
C ASP A 75 0.59 4.06 -9.02
N ARG A 76 -0.19 4.44 -10.02
CA ARG A 76 -0.39 5.85 -10.37
C ARG A 76 -1.04 6.62 -9.22
N LYS A 77 -2.08 6.04 -8.61
CA LYS A 77 -2.80 6.69 -7.52
C LYS A 77 -1.96 6.80 -6.26
N LEU A 78 -1.14 5.80 -5.97
CA LEU A 78 -0.26 5.84 -4.81
C LEU A 78 0.87 6.85 -4.97
N LYS A 79 1.38 7.02 -6.19
CA LYS A 79 2.44 8.00 -6.47
C LYS A 79 2.00 9.43 -6.21
N ILE A 80 0.73 9.75 -6.44
CA ILE A 80 0.22 11.10 -6.23
C ILE A 80 -0.36 11.31 -4.83
N SER A 81 -0.39 10.28 -4.00
CA SER A 81 -0.87 10.41 -2.63
C SER A 81 0.21 11.01 -1.73
N ASP A 82 -0.13 12.08 -1.03
CA ASP A 82 0.80 12.71 -0.11
C ASP A 82 0.98 11.91 1.17
N ASN A 83 0.06 10.99 1.45
CA ASN A 83 0.08 10.19 2.67
C ASN A 83 0.96 8.94 2.56
N VAL A 84 1.25 8.50 1.34
CA VAL A 84 2.06 7.31 1.08
C VAL A 84 3.45 7.74 0.63
N ILE A 85 4.47 7.38 1.39
CA ILE A 85 5.85 7.78 1.07
C ILE A 85 6.58 6.75 0.21
N ARG A 86 6.11 5.52 0.17
CA ARG A 86 6.71 4.47 -0.64
C ARG A 86 5.71 3.34 -0.85
N HIS A 87 5.79 2.67 -2.00
CA HIS A 87 4.98 1.48 -2.25
C HIS A 87 5.69 0.53 -3.23
N ILE A 88 5.37 -0.75 -3.11
CA ILE A 88 5.87 -1.80 -4.00
C ILE A 88 4.70 -2.73 -4.30
N ILE A 89 4.51 -3.07 -5.58
CA ILE A 89 3.50 -4.05 -5.99
C ILE A 89 4.21 -5.25 -6.59
N ILE A 90 3.92 -6.42 -6.08
CA ILE A 90 4.53 -7.68 -6.52
C ILE A 90 3.46 -8.57 -7.14
N ASN A 91 3.75 -9.13 -8.31
CA ASN A 91 2.90 -10.15 -8.91
C ASN A 91 3.34 -11.50 -8.33
N LYS A 92 2.50 -12.10 -7.50
CA LYS A 92 2.83 -13.34 -6.81
C LYS A 92 2.78 -14.56 -7.71
N ASP A 93 2.16 -14.45 -8.87
CA ASP A 93 2.07 -15.55 -9.83
C ASP A 93 3.31 -15.65 -10.74
N GLU A 94 4.11 -14.59 -10.78
CA GLU A 94 5.37 -14.58 -11.51
C GLU A 94 6.52 -14.93 -10.58
N GLN A 95 7.20 -15.99 -10.88
CA GLN A 95 8.34 -16.45 -10.08
C GLN A 95 9.52 -16.80 -10.94
#